data_129f2252bd832d56d9c66c35576afc9c
#
_entry.id   129f2252bd832d56d9c66c35576afc9c
#
_cell.length_a   1.000
_cell.length_b   1.000
_cell.length_c   1.000
_cell.angle_alpha   90.00
_cell.angle_beta   90.00
_cell.angle_gamma   90.00
#
_symmetry.space_group_name_H-M   'P 1'
#
loop_
_entity.id
_entity.type
_entity.pdbx_description
1 polymer ?
#
loop_
_entity_poly.entity_id
_entity_poly.type
_entity_poly.pdbx_seq_one_letter_code
_entity_poly.pdbx_strand_id
1 'polypeptide(L)'
;MSHSESTEFFKNPKTGQLKEVFAFVVDNGPLKAPANLQVQMLLFQLLKFLNLDKATQRSFAEYLSERNFVERVHAVENTSFSRHGVFRGHKIHKHVDTGSFQHKEIMEAMAEDVVNSLKGSTFGGKPIYPLRGSGDSDV
;
A
#
# COMPACT_ATOMS: atom_id res chain seq x y z
N MET A 1 -15.36 1.96 -1.15
CA MET A 1 -14.82 1.39 -2.41
C MET A 1 -14.65 -0.10 -2.18
N SER A 2 -15.26 -0.90 -3.00
CA SER A 2 -15.18 -2.36 -2.86
C SER A 2 -13.86 -2.88 -3.44
N HIS A 3 -13.41 -4.06 -3.02
CA HIS A 3 -12.25 -4.76 -3.59
C HIS A 3 -12.31 -4.87 -5.13
N SER A 4 -13.49 -4.76 -5.73
CA SER A 4 -13.69 -4.79 -7.17
C SER A 4 -13.05 -3.62 -7.91
N GLU A 5 -13.00 -2.42 -7.32
CA GLU A 5 -12.43 -1.24 -7.98
C GLU A 5 -10.90 -1.29 -8.07
N SER A 6 -10.23 -1.87 -7.06
CA SER A 6 -8.77 -2.02 -7.10
C SER A 6 -8.30 -3.06 -8.12
N THR A 7 -9.11 -4.07 -8.42
CA THR A 7 -8.76 -5.10 -9.40
C THR A 7 -8.67 -4.56 -10.82
N GLU A 8 -9.39 -3.48 -11.14
CA GLU A 8 -9.35 -2.86 -12.47
C GLU A 8 -7.94 -2.36 -12.85
N PHE A 9 -7.14 -1.90 -11.88
CA PHE A 9 -5.76 -1.47 -12.14
C PHE A 9 -4.84 -2.59 -12.62
N PHE A 10 -5.16 -3.81 -12.24
CA PHE A 10 -4.36 -5.00 -12.59
C PHE A 10 -4.87 -5.68 -13.85
N LYS A 11 -6.01 -5.24 -14.40
CA LYS A 11 -6.57 -5.79 -15.64
C LYS A 11 -6.04 -5.07 -16.88
N ASN A 12 -5.92 -5.82 -17.94
CA ASN A 12 -5.67 -5.27 -19.27
C ASN A 12 -6.97 -4.63 -19.79
N PRO A 13 -6.99 -3.32 -20.12
CA PRO A 13 -8.19 -2.63 -20.51
C PRO A 13 -8.79 -3.15 -21.83
N LYS A 14 -8.02 -3.87 -22.65
CA LYS A 14 -8.49 -4.44 -23.91
C LYS A 14 -9.11 -5.81 -23.76
N THR A 15 -8.59 -6.64 -22.85
CA THR A 15 -9.01 -8.03 -22.71
C THR A 15 -9.85 -8.28 -21.45
N GLY A 16 -9.83 -7.37 -20.47
CA GLY A 16 -10.44 -7.53 -19.15
C GLY A 16 -9.73 -8.55 -18.27
N GLN A 17 -8.70 -9.22 -18.78
CA GLN A 17 -7.93 -10.21 -18.03
C GLN A 17 -6.83 -9.56 -17.19
N LEU A 18 -6.26 -10.30 -16.24
CA LEU A 18 -5.12 -9.86 -15.47
C LEU A 18 -3.95 -9.53 -16.42
N LYS A 19 -3.22 -8.45 -16.14
CA LYS A 19 -2.01 -8.14 -16.91
C LYS A 19 -0.98 -9.25 -16.71
N GLU A 20 -0.35 -9.66 -17.78
CA GLU A 20 0.58 -10.80 -17.81
C GLU A 20 1.97 -10.45 -17.26
N VAL A 21 2.28 -9.16 -17.19
CA VAL A 21 3.60 -8.66 -16.78
C VAL A 21 3.48 -7.74 -15.59
N PHE A 22 4.19 -8.06 -14.52
CA PHE A 22 4.30 -7.22 -13.32
C PHE A 22 5.73 -6.75 -13.12
N ALA A 23 5.87 -5.45 -12.85
CA ALA A 23 7.14 -4.84 -12.51
C ALA A 23 7.03 -4.16 -11.13
N PHE A 24 7.85 -4.58 -10.19
CA PHE A 24 7.94 -4.02 -8.86
C PHE A 24 9.16 -3.12 -8.77
N VAL A 25 8.98 -1.92 -8.23
CA VAL A 25 10.07 -1.04 -7.86
C VAL A 25 10.03 -0.88 -6.35
N VAL A 26 11.07 -1.31 -5.67
CA VAL A 26 11.14 -1.36 -4.22
C VAL A 26 12.35 -0.61 -3.70
N ASP A 27 12.32 -0.27 -2.43
CA ASP A 27 13.47 0.26 -1.73
C ASP A 27 14.55 -0.83 -1.54
N ASN A 28 15.82 -0.44 -1.48
CA ASN A 28 16.97 -1.34 -1.36
C ASN A 28 17.28 -1.68 0.12
N GLY A 29 16.27 -2.09 0.86
CA GLY A 29 16.47 -2.61 2.21
C GLY A 29 16.96 -4.06 2.21
N PRO A 30 17.66 -4.52 3.24
CA PRO A 30 18.26 -5.86 3.29
C PRO A 30 17.24 -7.01 3.14
N LEU A 31 16.00 -6.78 3.58
CA LEU A 31 14.91 -7.76 3.45
C LEU A 31 14.13 -7.65 2.13
N LYS A 32 14.38 -6.60 1.34
CA LYS A 32 13.63 -6.30 0.10
C LYS A 32 14.53 -6.32 -1.13
N ALA A 33 15.83 -6.51 -0.96
CA ALA A 33 16.79 -6.50 -2.06
C ALA A 33 16.46 -7.62 -3.07
N PRO A 34 16.53 -7.35 -4.38
CA PRO A 34 16.29 -8.35 -5.43
C PRO A 34 17.22 -9.56 -5.35
N ALA A 35 18.40 -9.41 -4.75
CA ALA A 35 19.35 -10.50 -4.52
C ALA A 35 18.97 -11.43 -3.35
N ASN A 36 17.98 -11.04 -2.52
CA ASN A 36 17.54 -11.87 -1.41
C ASN A 36 16.77 -13.08 -1.92
N LEU A 37 17.24 -14.28 -1.56
CA LEU A 37 16.66 -15.54 -2.02
C LEU A 37 15.17 -15.67 -1.63
N GLN A 38 14.79 -15.24 -0.43
CA GLN A 38 13.40 -15.28 0.02
C GLN A 38 12.50 -14.40 -0.87
N VAL A 39 12.98 -13.23 -1.26
CA VAL A 39 12.26 -12.34 -2.19
C VAL A 39 12.10 -13.00 -3.55
N GLN A 40 13.15 -13.62 -4.05
CA GLN A 40 13.10 -14.35 -5.34
C GLN A 40 12.09 -15.50 -5.29
N MET A 41 12.08 -16.26 -4.20
CA MET A 41 11.11 -17.35 -4.00
C MET A 41 9.66 -16.83 -3.94
N LEU A 42 9.42 -15.75 -3.22
CA LEU A 42 8.08 -15.12 -3.15
C LEU A 42 7.63 -14.60 -4.51
N LEU A 43 8.51 -13.97 -5.28
CA LEU A 43 8.20 -13.53 -6.63
C LEU A 43 7.90 -14.69 -7.57
N PHE A 44 8.63 -15.80 -7.43
CA PHE A 44 8.35 -17.02 -8.19
C PHE A 44 6.99 -17.63 -7.84
N GLN A 45 6.66 -17.69 -6.54
CA GLN A 45 5.34 -18.15 -6.09
C GLN A 45 4.23 -17.24 -6.61
N LEU A 46 4.41 -15.93 -6.55
CA LEU A 46 3.45 -14.95 -7.08
C LEU A 46 3.25 -15.13 -8.59
N LEU A 47 4.33 -15.29 -9.34
CA LEU A 47 4.29 -15.56 -10.78
C LEU A 47 3.46 -16.80 -11.09
N LYS A 48 3.68 -17.89 -10.36
CA LYS A 48 2.93 -19.14 -10.52
C LYS A 48 1.47 -19.00 -10.10
N PHE A 49 1.22 -18.38 -8.95
CA PHE A 49 -0.12 -18.22 -8.40
C PHE A 49 -1.03 -17.38 -9.32
N LEU A 50 -0.49 -16.28 -9.87
CA LEU A 50 -1.22 -15.37 -10.76
C LEU A 50 -1.12 -15.77 -12.24
N ASN A 51 -0.41 -16.84 -12.57
CA ASN A 51 -0.13 -17.27 -13.95
C ASN A 51 0.40 -16.13 -14.82
N LEU A 52 1.44 -15.42 -14.31
CA LEU A 52 2.05 -14.30 -15.01
C LEU A 52 3.11 -14.81 -16.00
N ASP A 53 3.24 -14.13 -17.13
CA ASP A 53 4.33 -14.37 -18.09
C ASP A 53 5.66 -13.85 -17.54
N LYS A 54 5.61 -12.75 -16.81
CA LYS A 54 6.81 -12.11 -16.27
C LYS A 54 6.54 -11.36 -14.98
N ALA A 55 7.38 -11.60 -13.98
CA ALA A 55 7.51 -10.77 -12.78
C ALA A 55 8.94 -10.25 -12.68
N THR A 56 9.11 -8.95 -12.53
CA THR A 56 10.42 -8.32 -12.35
C THR A 56 10.42 -7.46 -11.11
N GLN A 57 11.53 -7.47 -10.39
CA GLN A 57 11.75 -6.54 -9.30
C GLN A 57 13.04 -5.75 -9.54
N ARG A 58 12.99 -4.46 -9.28
CA ARG A 58 14.13 -3.56 -9.29
C ARG A 58 14.17 -2.80 -7.98
N SER A 59 15.36 -2.51 -7.50
CA SER A 59 15.57 -1.59 -6.39
C SER A 59 16.35 -0.37 -6.85
N PHE A 60 16.23 0.72 -6.11
CA PHE A 60 17.13 1.85 -6.27
C PHE A 60 18.53 1.47 -5.78
N ALA A 61 19.56 2.11 -6.35
CA ALA A 61 20.90 1.98 -5.81
C ALA A 61 20.94 2.57 -4.38
N GLU A 62 21.88 2.08 -3.58
CA GLU A 62 22.09 2.62 -2.23
C GLU A 62 22.25 4.15 -2.27
N TYR A 63 21.68 4.81 -1.27
CA TYR A 63 21.68 6.28 -1.13
C TYR A 63 20.92 7.07 -2.22
N LEU A 64 20.14 6.42 -3.09
CA LEU A 64 19.31 7.08 -4.09
C LEU A 64 17.80 6.96 -3.79
N SER A 65 17.44 6.71 -2.55
CA SER A 65 16.03 6.64 -2.10
C SER A 65 15.26 7.92 -2.42
N GLU A 66 15.89 9.08 -2.41
CA GLU A 66 15.30 10.37 -2.81
C GLU A 66 14.73 10.37 -4.25
N ARG A 67 15.20 9.46 -5.11
CA ARG A 67 14.68 9.26 -6.47
C ARG A 67 13.49 8.30 -6.51
N ASN A 68 13.15 7.70 -5.39
CA ASN A 68 12.00 6.82 -5.30
C ASN A 68 10.71 7.65 -5.43
N PHE A 69 9.89 7.31 -6.41
CA PHE A 69 8.60 7.97 -6.60
C PHE A 69 7.69 7.89 -5.37
N VAL A 70 7.83 6.86 -4.57
CA VAL A 70 7.07 6.66 -3.33
C VAL A 70 7.32 7.80 -2.35
N GLU A 71 8.53 8.33 -2.25
CA GLU A 71 8.84 9.47 -1.39
C GLU A 71 8.04 10.73 -1.78
N ARG A 72 7.80 10.91 -3.06
CA ARG A 72 6.96 12.01 -3.55
C ARG A 72 5.48 11.79 -3.25
N VAL A 73 5.02 10.54 -3.27
CA VAL A 73 3.66 10.19 -2.85
C VAL A 73 3.51 10.45 -1.37
N HIS A 74 4.47 10.04 -0.54
CA HIS A 74 4.47 10.32 0.91
C HIS A 74 4.44 11.82 1.22
N ALA A 75 5.06 12.66 0.40
CA ALA A 75 4.95 14.12 0.56
C ALA A 75 3.50 14.62 0.37
N VAL A 76 2.76 14.05 -0.57
CA VAL A 76 1.33 14.35 -0.77
C VAL A 76 0.50 13.81 0.39
N GLU A 77 0.79 12.60 0.86
CA GLU A 77 0.13 12.00 2.02
C GLU A 77 0.32 12.87 3.26
N ASN A 78 1.55 13.28 3.56
CA ASN A 78 1.85 14.15 4.70
C ASN A 78 1.13 15.50 4.60
N THR A 79 1.02 16.08 3.42
CA THR A 79 0.26 17.32 3.20
C THR A 79 -1.22 17.10 3.47
N SER A 80 -1.78 15.98 3.02
CA SER A 80 -3.19 15.63 3.21
C SER A 80 -3.49 15.37 4.69
N PHE A 81 -2.61 14.67 5.40
CA PHE A 81 -2.71 14.44 6.85
C PHE A 81 -2.64 15.74 7.64
N SER A 82 -1.73 16.63 7.26
CA SER A 82 -1.61 17.95 7.91
C SER A 82 -2.87 18.80 7.73
N ARG A 83 -3.53 18.71 6.58
CA ARG A 83 -4.80 19.40 6.32
C ARG A 83 -5.99 18.80 7.09
N HIS A 84 -5.99 17.49 7.28
CA HIS A 84 -7.02 16.81 8.05
C HIS A 84 -6.98 17.22 9.52
N GLY A 85 -5.81 17.49 10.06
CA GLY A 85 -5.61 17.88 11.45
C GLY A 85 -5.45 16.66 12.37
N VAL A 86 -6.23 16.59 13.46
CA VAL A 86 -6.10 15.53 14.47
C VAL A 86 -6.96 14.32 14.11
N PHE A 87 -6.34 13.16 13.98
CA PHE A 87 -7.03 11.90 13.78
C PHE A 87 -7.70 11.39 15.05
N ARG A 88 -8.86 10.75 14.94
CA ARG A 88 -9.64 10.24 16.10
C ARG A 88 -8.86 9.29 17.00
N GLY A 89 -7.95 8.53 16.47
CA GLY A 89 -7.10 7.59 17.22
C GLY A 89 -5.89 8.20 17.96
N HIS A 90 -5.62 9.48 17.77
CA HIS A 90 -4.45 10.17 18.35
C HIS A 90 -4.41 10.13 19.89
N LYS A 91 -5.56 10.12 20.56
CA LYS A 91 -5.66 9.98 22.01
C LYS A 91 -6.03 8.55 22.40
N ILE A 92 -5.24 7.60 22.00
CA ILE A 92 -5.32 6.26 22.60
C ILE A 92 -4.94 6.45 24.07
N HIS A 93 -5.95 6.42 24.93
CA HIS A 93 -5.73 6.58 26.35
C HIS A 93 -4.81 5.48 26.84
N LYS A 94 -3.86 5.83 27.72
CA LYS A 94 -2.90 4.89 28.33
C LYS A 94 -3.54 3.68 29.04
N HIS A 95 -4.86 3.66 29.13
CA HIS A 95 -5.67 2.66 29.83
C HIS A 95 -6.50 1.76 28.88
N VAL A 96 -6.31 1.85 27.56
CA VAL A 96 -6.98 0.98 26.62
C VAL A 96 -6.10 -0.22 26.33
N ASP A 97 -6.53 -1.41 26.71
CA ASP A 97 -5.80 -2.63 26.47
C ASP A 97 -5.71 -2.93 24.97
N THR A 98 -4.51 -3.24 24.51
CA THR A 98 -4.26 -3.63 23.11
C THR A 98 -5.09 -4.89 22.78
N GLY A 99 -5.83 -4.83 21.67
CA GLY A 99 -6.71 -5.93 21.23
C GLY A 99 -8.10 -5.94 21.85
N SER A 100 -8.39 -5.05 22.84
CA SER A 100 -9.75 -4.90 23.39
C SER A 100 -10.72 -4.40 22.33
N PHE A 101 -12.03 -4.55 22.57
CA PHE A 101 -13.07 -4.03 21.69
C PHE A 101 -12.91 -2.51 21.48
N GLN A 102 -12.67 -1.76 22.55
CA GLN A 102 -12.45 -0.33 22.49
C GLN A 102 -11.20 0.04 21.67
N HIS A 103 -10.11 -0.74 21.78
CA HIS A 103 -8.92 -0.55 20.96
C HIS A 103 -9.24 -0.74 19.47
N LYS A 104 -10.00 -1.78 19.13
CA LYS A 104 -10.43 -2.04 17.75
C LYS A 104 -11.28 -0.91 17.17
N GLU A 105 -12.25 -0.39 17.92
CA GLU A 105 -13.06 0.76 17.50
C GLU A 105 -12.22 2.02 17.24
N ILE A 106 -11.24 2.30 18.10
CA ILE A 106 -10.33 3.43 17.92
C ILE A 106 -9.49 3.26 16.66
N MET A 107 -8.94 2.05 16.42
CA MET A 107 -8.15 1.76 15.22
C MET A 107 -8.99 1.85 13.95
N GLU A 108 -10.24 1.39 13.99
CA GLU A 108 -11.20 1.52 12.91
C GLU A 108 -11.48 2.99 12.56
N ALA A 109 -11.76 3.80 13.56
CA ALA A 109 -12.02 5.22 13.38
C ALA A 109 -10.78 5.95 12.81
N MET A 110 -9.58 5.59 13.28
CA MET A 110 -8.33 6.13 12.75
C MET A 110 -8.10 5.74 11.29
N ALA A 111 -8.34 4.48 10.95
CA ALA A 111 -8.22 4.00 9.57
C ALA A 111 -9.19 4.72 8.62
N GLU A 112 -10.41 4.98 9.08
CA GLU A 112 -11.38 5.76 8.32
C GLU A 112 -10.91 7.21 8.09
N ASP A 113 -10.37 7.86 9.13
CA ASP A 113 -9.83 9.21 9.01
C ASP A 113 -8.66 9.28 8.03
N VAL A 114 -7.76 8.29 8.05
CA VAL A 114 -6.64 8.18 7.09
C VAL A 114 -7.18 8.08 5.66
N VAL A 115 -8.13 7.18 5.41
CA VAL A 115 -8.75 7.04 4.09
C VAL A 115 -9.43 8.34 3.65
N ASN A 116 -10.18 8.98 4.54
CA ASN A 116 -10.91 10.22 4.23
C ASN A 116 -9.96 11.39 3.96
N SER A 117 -8.85 11.48 4.68
CA SER A 117 -7.84 12.54 4.48
C SER A 117 -7.16 12.45 3.11
N LEU A 118 -7.03 11.24 2.56
CA LEU A 118 -6.40 10.99 1.27
C LEU A 118 -7.38 11.11 0.08
N LYS A 119 -8.69 11.07 0.34
CA LYS A 119 -9.71 11.24 -0.71
C LYS A 119 -9.55 12.60 -1.41
N GLY A 120 -9.50 12.57 -2.72
CA GLY A 120 -9.31 13.77 -3.54
C GLY A 120 -7.87 14.25 -3.68
N SER A 121 -6.91 13.60 -3.02
CA SER A 121 -5.48 13.88 -3.24
C SER A 121 -5.04 13.36 -4.59
N THR A 122 -4.10 14.10 -5.22
CA THR A 122 -3.57 13.72 -6.54
C THR A 122 -2.05 13.69 -6.50
N PHE A 123 -1.47 12.79 -7.28
CA PHE A 123 -0.05 12.72 -7.54
C PHE A 123 0.21 12.67 -9.06
N GLY A 124 1.01 13.60 -9.57
CA GLY A 124 1.27 13.68 -11.00
C GLY A 124 0.00 13.86 -11.86
N GLY A 125 -1.01 14.57 -11.34
CA GLY A 125 -2.30 14.79 -12.00
C GLY A 125 -3.24 13.57 -11.98
N LYS A 126 -2.85 12.48 -11.30
CA LYS A 126 -3.69 11.29 -11.14
C LYS A 126 -4.21 11.18 -9.69
N PRO A 127 -5.45 10.75 -9.50
CA PRO A 127 -6.01 10.60 -8.16
C PRO A 127 -5.30 9.49 -7.37
N ILE A 128 -5.16 9.71 -6.07
CA ILE A 128 -4.73 8.69 -5.11
C ILE A 128 -5.98 7.94 -4.65
N TYR A 129 -5.93 6.61 -4.70
CA TYR A 129 -7.01 5.74 -4.27
C TYR A 129 -6.61 5.03 -2.97
N PRO A 130 -6.96 5.59 -1.80
CA PRO A 130 -6.71 4.92 -0.54
C PRO A 130 -7.60 3.68 -0.43
N LEU A 131 -7.00 2.54 -0.16
CA LEU A 131 -7.69 1.29 0.05
C LEU A 131 -7.55 0.87 1.51
N ARG A 132 -8.66 0.45 2.09
CA ARG A 132 -8.65 -0.15 3.42
C ARG A 132 -8.44 -1.65 3.27
N GLY A 133 -7.51 -2.21 4.03
CA GLY A 133 -7.35 -3.65 4.14
C GLY A 133 -8.62 -4.28 4.76
N SER A 134 -8.96 -5.49 4.35
CA SER A 134 -9.93 -6.31 5.06
C SER A 134 -9.37 -6.60 6.45
N GLY A 135 -10.12 -6.29 7.49
CA GLY A 135 -9.70 -6.54 8.88
C GLY A 135 -9.72 -8.02 9.29
N ASP A 136 -9.84 -8.93 8.34
CA ASP A 136 -9.82 -10.37 8.59
C ASP A 136 -8.39 -10.81 8.88
N SER A 137 -8.05 -10.78 10.15
CA SER A 137 -6.83 -11.35 10.72
C SER A 137 -6.99 -12.86 10.93
N ASP A 138 -7.56 -13.56 9.95
CA ASP A 138 -7.62 -15.02 9.94
C ASP A 138 -6.63 -15.53 8.89
N VAL A 139 -5.34 -15.49 9.26
CA VAL A 139 -4.29 -16.33 8.69
C VAL A 139 -3.48 -16.92 9.85
#